data_a667b5508e2ecf2e9f5f233025080c47
#
_entry.id   a667b5508e2ecf2e9f5f233025080c47
#
_cell.length_a   1.000
_cell.length_b   1.000
_cell.length_c   1.000
_cell.angle_alpha   90.00
_cell.angle_beta   90.00
_cell.angle_gamma   90.00
#
_symmetry.space_group_name_H-M   'P 1'
#
loop_
_entity.id
_entity.type
_entity.pdbx_description
1 polymer ?
#
loop_
_entity_poly.entity_id
_entity_poly.type
_entity_poly.pdbx_seq_one_letter_code
_entity_poly.pdbx_strand_id
1 'polypeptide(L)'
;VPDGGILTIQTGETDAVYPPSTTAAVDVTAAAPTIATVPVAEVPSVATWNAAEPVEPSDFALPTGLGTPTVTAVTGGHTALAWVDESLVEHGAAPADLTAAATPYVAVEADLLSDAPRRSPFRAAVVVPTLAIAAVVGAYAATTMLWPLHAVAPTVTAMEVQPIAAPAAAPAWPAQGSAAEAVAGIPGTLASTADPDAIASITKVVTALVVLEEMPLAVGEQGPEYRFTSADRARYWQYRAGGESALDVPVGGSLSEYQMLEGMLIGSANNYADRLAQGIWPSDAVYASAANAWLTAHGVPGITVREPTGMDARNAASPEALVTLAQKALAHPVIAEIVAKQSVDLPGAGHVENTNGLLADPGVVGVKTGTLDAWNLLSAKDVTIGDRTVRLYASVLGQPDDEARLAASRALYAQMEAELQPKPSVTASTVAGQVETLWGDKVDIVTSADASVILWNGGSGTVATTYHLGDSRDAGDVVGSLSVTGPLDATTVDLKLAAEITDPSPWWRLTHPLDLFGLNG
;
A
#
# COMPACT_ATOMS: atom_id res chain seq x y z
N VAL A 1 72.43 34.24 -19.51
CA VAL A 1 72.26 35.66 -19.21
C VAL A 1 72.54 36.45 -20.45
N PRO A 2 71.71 37.32 -21.06
CA PRO A 2 71.04 38.45 -20.45
C PRO A 2 69.50 38.51 -20.72
N ASP A 3 68.83 39.17 -19.78
CA ASP A 3 68.02 40.39 -19.79
C ASP A 3 66.78 40.42 -20.68
N GLY A 4 65.66 40.53 -20.22
CA GLY A 4 65.04 41.69 -19.55
C GLY A 4 64.21 42.49 -20.53
N GLY A 5 62.91 42.35 -20.60
CA GLY A 5 62.05 43.20 -21.42
C GLY A 5 60.59 43.11 -20.99
N ILE A 6 60.22 43.96 -19.97
CA ILE A 6 58.85 44.24 -19.56
C ILE A 6 58.25 45.16 -20.65
N LEU A 7 57.14 44.72 -21.29
CA LEU A 7 56.30 45.59 -22.09
C LEU A 7 54.96 45.84 -21.39
N THR A 8 54.84 47.04 -20.88
CA THR A 8 53.60 47.62 -20.31
C THR A 8 52.78 48.15 -21.50
N ILE A 9 51.52 47.66 -21.64
CA ILE A 9 50.56 48.26 -22.58
C ILE A 9 49.45 48.89 -21.74
N GLN A 10 49.24 50.18 -21.92
CA GLN A 10 48.21 51.02 -21.32
C GLN A 10 46.81 50.63 -21.79
N THR A 11 45.90 50.70 -20.85
CA THR A 11 44.44 50.67 -21.05
C THR A 11 43.98 51.99 -21.66
N GLY A 12 43.34 51.92 -22.82
CA GLY A 12 42.54 53.00 -23.39
C GLY A 12 41.07 52.79 -23.12
N GLU A 13 40.53 53.61 -22.27
CA GLU A 13 39.12 53.73 -21.96
C GLU A 13 38.47 54.57 -23.08
N THR A 14 37.44 54.03 -23.75
CA THR A 14 36.55 54.81 -24.62
C THR A 14 35.12 54.63 -24.16
N ASP A 15 34.62 55.66 -23.49
CA ASP A 15 33.21 55.87 -23.15
C ASP A 15 32.34 55.87 -24.43
N ALA A 16 31.40 54.92 -24.54
CA ALA A 16 30.30 54.98 -25.48
C ALA A 16 28.99 55.33 -24.73
N VAL A 17 28.58 56.57 -24.93
CA VAL A 17 27.31 57.14 -24.43
C VAL A 17 26.16 56.51 -25.25
N TYR A 18 25.25 55.79 -24.57
CA TYR A 18 23.94 55.36 -25.11
C TYR A 18 22.86 56.34 -24.67
N PRO A 19 21.93 56.74 -25.56
CA PRO A 19 20.77 57.56 -25.21
C PRO A 19 19.69 56.76 -24.50
N PRO A 20 18.81 57.37 -23.69
CA PRO A 20 17.80 56.67 -22.91
C PRO A 20 16.62 56.23 -23.79
N SER A 21 16.27 54.97 -23.70
CA SER A 21 15.09 54.39 -24.34
C SER A 21 13.80 54.80 -23.58
N THR A 22 12.89 55.41 -24.27
CA THR A 22 11.54 55.76 -23.86
C THR A 22 10.71 54.47 -23.68
N THR A 23 10.22 54.25 -22.49
CA THR A 23 9.24 53.21 -22.14
C THR A 23 7.86 53.68 -22.68
N ALA A 24 7.32 52.99 -23.67
CA ALA A 24 5.88 53.06 -24.02
C ALA A 24 5.17 51.95 -23.26
N ALA A 25 4.30 52.33 -22.36
CA ALA A 25 3.36 51.42 -21.70
C ALA A 25 2.28 51.00 -22.71
N VAL A 26 2.23 49.72 -23.02
CA VAL A 26 1.13 49.11 -23.77
C VAL A 26 0.19 48.48 -22.73
N ASP A 27 -1.00 49.09 -22.64
CA ASP A 27 -2.13 48.61 -21.85
C ASP A 27 -2.75 47.40 -22.61
N VAL A 28 -2.59 46.19 -22.08
CA VAL A 28 -3.25 45.00 -22.64
C VAL A 28 -4.24 44.49 -21.62
N THR A 29 -5.43 45.01 -21.71
CA THR A 29 -6.63 44.37 -21.16
C THR A 29 -7.00 43.19 -22.05
N ALA A 30 -6.48 42.00 -21.75
CA ALA A 30 -6.91 40.78 -22.38
C ALA A 30 -7.96 40.08 -21.51
N ALA A 31 -9.16 39.94 -22.08
CA ALA A 31 -10.28 39.19 -21.50
C ALA A 31 -9.87 37.74 -21.29
N ALA A 32 -10.19 37.23 -20.10
CA ALA A 32 -10.00 35.80 -19.75
C ALA A 32 -10.90 34.91 -20.62
N PRO A 33 -10.44 33.79 -21.14
CA PRO A 33 -11.31 32.84 -21.83
C PRO A 33 -12.23 32.16 -20.81
N THR A 34 -13.52 32.19 -21.08
CA THR A 34 -14.57 31.47 -20.36
C THR A 34 -14.33 29.97 -20.55
N ILE A 35 -13.96 29.27 -19.47
CA ILE A 35 -13.88 27.81 -19.45
C ILE A 35 -15.31 27.28 -19.44
N ALA A 36 -15.72 26.59 -20.50
CA ALA A 36 -16.95 25.83 -20.54
C ALA A 36 -16.86 24.67 -19.53
N THR A 37 -17.70 24.73 -18.50
CA THR A 37 -17.86 23.63 -17.55
C THR A 37 -18.60 22.49 -18.24
N VAL A 38 -17.89 21.37 -18.38
CA VAL A 38 -18.49 20.07 -18.72
C VAL A 38 -19.28 19.59 -17.49
N PRO A 39 -20.55 19.17 -17.63
CA PRO A 39 -21.30 18.64 -16.49
C PRO A 39 -20.66 17.34 -15.99
N VAL A 40 -20.21 17.38 -14.74
CA VAL A 40 -19.83 16.18 -13.99
C VAL A 40 -21.11 15.42 -13.70
N ALA A 41 -21.18 14.16 -14.12
CA ALA A 41 -22.24 13.24 -13.76
C ALA A 41 -22.32 13.12 -12.23
N GLU A 42 -23.50 13.34 -11.68
CA GLU A 42 -23.76 13.13 -10.25
C GLU A 42 -23.47 11.69 -9.86
N VAL A 43 -22.49 11.53 -8.96
CA VAL A 43 -22.30 10.31 -8.19
C VAL A 43 -23.45 10.28 -7.17
N PRO A 44 -24.23 9.18 -7.03
CA PRO A 44 -25.28 9.12 -6.04
C PRO A 44 -24.66 9.27 -4.64
N SER A 45 -25.13 10.27 -3.92
CA SER A 45 -24.83 10.55 -2.52
C SER A 45 -25.04 9.31 -1.67
N VAL A 46 -23.99 8.87 -1.02
CA VAL A 46 -24.04 7.91 0.08
C VAL A 46 -24.89 8.54 1.17
N ALA A 47 -26.02 7.89 1.51
CA ALA A 47 -26.89 8.32 2.59
C ALA A 47 -26.08 8.45 3.87
N THR A 48 -25.91 9.66 4.34
CA THR A 48 -25.42 9.95 5.68
C THR A 48 -26.46 9.40 6.66
N TRP A 49 -26.08 8.36 7.40
CA TRP A 49 -26.79 7.97 8.60
C TRP A 49 -26.65 9.11 9.61
N ASN A 50 -27.74 9.85 9.79
CA ASN A 50 -27.84 10.75 10.93
C ASN A 50 -27.72 9.90 12.19
N ALA A 51 -26.74 10.23 13.00
CA ALA A 51 -26.69 9.76 14.37
C ALA A 51 -28.03 10.11 15.03
N ALA A 52 -28.77 9.09 15.46
CA ALA A 52 -29.96 9.25 16.24
C ALA A 52 -29.59 10.02 17.51
N GLU A 53 -30.28 11.13 17.74
CA GLU A 53 -30.24 11.82 19.03
C GLU A 53 -30.55 10.81 20.15
N PRO A 54 -29.93 10.96 21.34
CA PRO A 54 -30.25 10.12 22.47
C PRO A 54 -31.71 10.37 22.86
N VAL A 55 -32.57 9.37 22.66
CA VAL A 55 -33.92 9.35 23.17
C VAL A 55 -33.82 9.29 24.70
N GLU A 56 -34.20 10.36 25.35
CA GLU A 56 -34.44 10.34 26.80
C GLU A 56 -35.42 9.19 27.15
N PRO A 57 -35.20 8.47 28.24
CA PRO A 57 -36.11 7.40 28.64
C PRO A 57 -37.45 8.02 29.05
N SER A 58 -38.41 8.05 28.13
CA SER A 58 -39.79 8.33 28.44
C SER A 58 -40.32 7.20 29.32
N ASP A 59 -40.80 7.60 30.48
CA ASP A 59 -41.62 6.93 31.43
C ASP A 59 -42.42 5.72 30.90
N PHE A 60 -41.88 4.52 31.02
CA PHE A 60 -42.68 3.33 31.11
C PHE A 60 -43.07 3.19 32.58
N ALA A 61 -44.25 3.75 32.93
CA ALA A 61 -44.93 3.50 34.16
C ALA A 61 -45.29 1.99 34.23
N LEU A 62 -44.53 1.24 35.00
CA LEU A 62 -44.94 -0.08 35.46
C LEU A 62 -46.24 0.11 36.23
N PRO A 63 -47.30 -0.72 36.03
CA PRO A 63 -48.47 -0.69 36.87
C PRO A 63 -48.08 -1.10 38.29
N THR A 64 -48.01 -0.14 39.17
CA THR A 64 -47.91 -0.31 40.59
C THR A 64 -49.25 -0.85 41.10
N GLY A 65 -49.32 -2.16 41.25
CA GLY A 65 -50.55 -2.84 41.66
C GLY A 65 -50.32 -4.19 42.32
N LEU A 66 -49.25 -4.34 43.07
CA LEU A 66 -49.16 -5.40 44.08
C LEU A 66 -48.81 -4.72 45.39
N GLY A 67 -49.89 -4.37 46.09
CA GLY A 67 -49.79 -3.87 47.45
C GLY A 67 -49.07 -4.92 48.32
N THR A 68 -48.03 -4.51 48.97
CA THR A 68 -47.42 -5.18 50.08
C THR A 68 -48.53 -5.44 51.10
N PRO A 69 -48.78 -6.70 51.56
CA PRO A 69 -49.71 -6.93 52.65
C PRO A 69 -49.09 -6.31 53.91
N THR A 70 -49.66 -5.22 54.33
CA THR A 70 -49.39 -4.67 55.68
C THR A 70 -49.97 -5.65 56.67
N VAL A 71 -49.13 -6.40 57.35
CA VAL A 71 -49.52 -7.20 58.49
C VAL A 71 -49.87 -6.25 59.65
N THR A 72 -51.14 -5.89 59.75
CA THR A 72 -51.63 -5.23 60.92
C THR A 72 -51.79 -6.31 61.96
N ALA A 73 -51.01 -6.28 63.02
CA ALA A 73 -51.18 -7.11 64.17
C ALA A 73 -52.51 -6.75 64.82
N VAL A 74 -53.52 -7.57 64.63
CA VAL A 74 -54.77 -7.50 65.40
C VAL A 74 -54.52 -8.31 66.66
N THR A 75 -54.24 -7.60 67.75
CA THR A 75 -54.27 -8.11 69.07
C THR A 75 -55.74 -8.26 69.47
N GLY A 76 -56.12 -9.47 69.75
CA GLY A 76 -57.32 -9.75 70.58
C GLY A 76 -58.53 -10.30 69.89
N GLY A 77 -58.87 -11.45 70.22
CA GLY A 77 -60.28 -11.90 70.26
C GLY A 77 -60.68 -12.87 69.15
N HIS A 78 -60.60 -14.11 69.46
CA HIS A 78 -61.62 -15.15 69.15
C HIS A 78 -62.24 -15.13 67.73
N THR A 79 -61.58 -15.60 66.78
CA THR A 79 -62.21 -16.02 65.53
C THR A 79 -62.39 -17.52 65.49
N ALA A 80 -63.12 -17.99 66.39
CA ALA A 80 -63.65 -19.35 66.29
C ALA A 80 -65.14 -19.22 66.09
N LEU A 81 -65.65 -19.81 65.03
CA LEU A 81 -67.03 -20.12 64.82
C LEU A 81 -67.97 -18.96 64.42
N ALA A 82 -67.72 -18.26 63.38
CA ALA A 82 -68.67 -17.33 62.77
C ALA A 82 -69.91 -17.98 62.10
N TRP A 83 -70.12 -19.24 62.32
CA TRP A 83 -71.28 -20.02 61.83
C TRP A 83 -72.18 -20.57 62.98
N VAL A 84 -71.92 -20.25 64.23
CA VAL A 84 -72.79 -20.56 65.36
C VAL A 84 -73.65 -19.36 65.65
N ASP A 85 -74.95 -19.51 65.41
CA ASP A 85 -75.95 -18.48 65.69
C ASP A 85 -76.02 -18.28 67.20
N GLU A 86 -75.63 -17.11 67.63
CA GLU A 86 -75.60 -16.73 69.05
C GLU A 86 -76.96 -16.84 69.73
N SER A 87 -78.05 -16.88 68.94
CA SER A 87 -79.42 -17.00 69.43
C SER A 87 -79.79 -18.39 69.98
N LEU A 88 -78.93 -19.39 69.76
CA LEU A 88 -79.19 -20.76 70.25
C LEU A 88 -78.55 -21.09 71.64
N VAL A 89 -77.85 -20.12 72.22
CA VAL A 89 -77.13 -20.32 73.47
C VAL A 89 -77.88 -19.84 74.70
N GLU A 90 -79.03 -19.11 74.54
CA GLU A 90 -79.81 -18.60 75.65
C GLU A 90 -81.00 -19.47 75.98
N HIS A 91 -80.85 -20.66 76.47
CA HIS A 91 -81.84 -21.29 77.42
C HIS A 91 -81.09 -22.31 78.23
N GLY A 92 -80.50 -21.82 79.33
CA GLY A 92 -79.85 -22.59 80.35
C GLY A 92 -80.80 -23.28 81.23
N ALA A 93 -80.59 -24.52 81.47
CA ALA A 93 -81.15 -25.22 82.60
C ALA A 93 -80.18 -25.11 83.77
N ALA A 94 -80.73 -24.88 84.96
CA ALA A 94 -80.05 -24.72 86.24
C ALA A 94 -79.15 -25.92 86.59
N PRO A 95 -78.12 -25.72 87.41
CA PRO A 95 -77.13 -26.75 87.73
C PRO A 95 -77.76 -27.87 88.62
N ALA A 96 -77.73 -29.09 88.10
CA ALA A 96 -77.92 -30.28 88.90
C ALA A 96 -76.58 -30.60 89.58
N ASP A 97 -76.71 -30.70 90.91
CA ASP A 97 -75.66 -31.09 91.84
C ASP A 97 -75.19 -32.52 91.52
N LEU A 98 -74.02 -32.68 91.00
CA LEU A 98 -73.37 -33.97 90.74
C LEU A 98 -72.08 -34.09 91.56
N THR A 99 -72.32 -34.41 92.87
CA THR A 99 -71.29 -35.03 93.68
C THR A 99 -71.30 -36.54 93.43
N ALA A 100 -70.71 -36.98 92.35
CA ALA A 100 -70.38 -38.36 92.03
C ALA A 100 -68.93 -38.52 91.75
N ALA A 101 -68.32 -39.42 92.41
CA ALA A 101 -66.91 -39.73 92.47
C ALA A 101 -66.16 -39.57 91.10
N ALA A 102 -65.27 -38.64 91.06
CA ALA A 102 -64.36 -38.52 89.97
C ALA A 102 -63.39 -39.70 89.96
N THR A 103 -63.55 -40.62 89.05
CA THR A 103 -62.45 -41.44 88.61
C THR A 103 -61.57 -40.59 87.75
N PRO A 104 -60.29 -40.55 88.01
CA PRO A 104 -59.41 -39.74 87.13
C PRO A 104 -59.40 -40.33 85.72
N TYR A 105 -60.01 -39.61 84.81
CA TYR A 105 -59.86 -39.92 83.40
C TYR A 105 -58.44 -39.61 83.04
N VAL A 106 -57.60 -40.63 83.05
CA VAL A 106 -56.29 -40.54 82.41
C VAL A 106 -56.57 -40.57 80.92
N ALA A 107 -56.39 -39.41 80.28
CA ALA A 107 -56.37 -39.36 78.83
C ALA A 107 -55.23 -40.26 78.38
N VAL A 108 -55.59 -41.42 77.90
CA VAL A 108 -54.62 -42.18 77.10
C VAL A 108 -54.31 -41.30 75.93
N GLU A 109 -53.11 -40.80 75.89
CA GLU A 109 -52.54 -40.18 74.63
C GLU A 109 -52.60 -41.27 73.58
N ALA A 110 -53.72 -41.43 72.96
CA ALA A 110 -53.86 -42.23 71.78
C ALA A 110 -53.16 -41.43 70.65
N ASP A 111 -52.00 -41.81 70.36
CA ASP A 111 -51.35 -41.35 69.12
C ASP A 111 -52.25 -41.79 67.97
N LEU A 112 -53.15 -40.90 67.57
CA LEU A 112 -54.10 -41.10 66.46
C LEU A 112 -53.39 -41.26 65.09
N LEU A 113 -52.08 -41.11 65.08
CA LEU A 113 -51.26 -41.29 63.88
C LEU A 113 -50.46 -42.59 63.91
N SER A 114 -50.46 -43.34 65.08
CA SER A 114 -49.68 -44.58 65.21
C SER A 114 -50.17 -45.69 64.29
N ASP A 115 -51.43 -45.72 63.96
CA ASP A 115 -52.06 -46.69 63.06
C ASP A 115 -52.28 -46.12 61.62
N ALA A 116 -51.88 -44.89 61.39
CA ALA A 116 -51.96 -44.39 60.05
C ALA A 116 -51.08 -45.24 59.13
N PRO A 117 -51.61 -45.88 58.12
CA PRO A 117 -50.82 -46.71 57.23
C PRO A 117 -49.77 -45.83 56.60
N ARG A 118 -48.49 -46.06 56.91
CA ARG A 118 -47.37 -45.37 56.27
C ARG A 118 -47.54 -45.54 54.75
N ARG A 119 -47.85 -44.44 54.08
CA ARG A 119 -48.03 -44.44 52.60
C ARG A 119 -46.73 -44.87 51.97
N SER A 120 -46.72 -46.08 51.46
CA SER A 120 -45.52 -46.56 50.72
C SER A 120 -45.16 -45.60 49.60
N PRO A 121 -43.91 -45.17 49.50
CA PRO A 121 -43.43 -44.33 48.37
C PRO A 121 -43.57 -45.06 47.04
N PHE A 122 -43.76 -46.40 47.06
CA PHE A 122 -43.92 -47.24 45.85
C PHE A 122 -45.37 -47.40 45.38
N ARG A 123 -46.31 -46.55 45.82
CA ARG A 123 -47.65 -46.55 45.25
C ARG A 123 -47.65 -46.06 43.79
N ALA A 124 -48.48 -46.67 42.97
CA ALA A 124 -48.61 -46.29 41.55
C ALA A 124 -48.87 -44.77 41.37
N ALA A 125 -49.67 -44.18 42.33
CA ALA A 125 -49.93 -42.72 42.31
C ALA A 125 -48.69 -41.83 42.56
N VAL A 126 -47.60 -42.38 43.11
CA VAL A 126 -46.33 -41.67 43.31
C VAL A 126 -45.32 -42.10 42.25
N VAL A 127 -45.25 -43.40 42.00
CA VAL A 127 -44.25 -43.98 41.05
C VAL A 127 -44.51 -43.55 39.61
N VAL A 128 -45.78 -43.58 39.18
CA VAL A 128 -46.09 -43.20 37.76
C VAL A 128 -45.79 -41.73 37.44
N PRO A 129 -46.22 -40.74 38.28
CA PRO A 129 -45.82 -39.34 38.03
C PRO A 129 -44.32 -39.12 38.13
N THR A 130 -43.62 -39.76 39.08
CA THR A 130 -42.19 -39.65 39.25
C THR A 130 -41.43 -40.20 38.01
N LEU A 131 -41.85 -41.39 37.54
CA LEU A 131 -41.29 -41.96 36.30
C LEU A 131 -41.62 -41.10 35.07
N ALA A 132 -42.82 -40.53 34.97
CA ALA A 132 -43.22 -39.65 33.91
C ALA A 132 -42.36 -38.35 33.93
N ILE A 133 -42.16 -37.73 35.08
CA ILE A 133 -41.27 -36.56 35.25
C ILE A 133 -39.82 -36.94 34.90
N ALA A 134 -39.35 -38.10 35.42
CA ALA A 134 -37.99 -38.56 35.10
C ALA A 134 -37.82 -38.83 33.60
N ALA A 135 -38.84 -39.37 32.93
CA ALA A 135 -38.84 -39.59 31.48
C ALA A 135 -38.81 -38.25 30.69
N VAL A 136 -39.58 -37.27 31.11
CA VAL A 136 -39.61 -35.94 30.49
C VAL A 136 -38.27 -35.22 30.71
N VAL A 137 -37.72 -35.24 31.93
CA VAL A 137 -36.40 -34.65 32.22
C VAL A 137 -35.29 -35.36 31.47
N GLY A 138 -35.37 -36.70 31.43
CA GLY A 138 -34.40 -37.50 30.65
C GLY A 138 -34.49 -37.23 29.16
N ALA A 139 -35.68 -37.13 28.59
CA ALA A 139 -35.89 -36.78 27.20
C ALA A 139 -35.38 -35.36 26.88
N TYR A 140 -35.67 -34.40 27.75
CA TYR A 140 -35.15 -33.04 27.63
C TYR A 140 -33.63 -33.01 27.66
N ALA A 141 -33.02 -33.65 28.66
CA ALA A 141 -31.58 -33.71 28.80
C ALA A 141 -30.93 -34.41 27.58
N ALA A 142 -31.49 -35.54 27.14
CA ALA A 142 -31.00 -36.25 25.96
C ALA A 142 -31.11 -35.39 24.70
N THR A 143 -32.23 -34.70 24.49
CA THR A 143 -32.44 -33.83 23.35
C THR A 143 -31.45 -32.68 23.36
N THR A 144 -31.26 -31.96 24.45
CA THR A 144 -30.35 -30.83 24.54
C THR A 144 -28.88 -31.25 24.46
N MET A 145 -28.50 -32.42 25.02
CA MET A 145 -27.13 -32.93 24.95
C MET A 145 -26.71 -33.37 23.53
N LEU A 146 -27.65 -33.99 22.79
CA LEU A 146 -27.39 -34.57 21.49
C LEU A 146 -27.78 -33.64 20.33
N TRP A 147 -28.35 -32.46 20.62
CA TRP A 147 -28.78 -31.54 19.59
C TRP A 147 -27.56 -30.95 18.87
N PRO A 148 -27.55 -30.94 17.52
CA PRO A 148 -26.45 -30.37 16.75
C PRO A 148 -26.36 -28.85 16.91
N LEU A 149 -25.14 -28.31 16.82
CA LEU A 149 -24.84 -26.88 17.05
C LEU A 149 -25.05 -25.99 15.82
N HIS A 150 -25.75 -26.45 14.78
CA HIS A 150 -25.92 -25.68 13.53
C HIS A 150 -26.62 -24.33 13.72
N ALA A 151 -27.53 -24.24 14.68
CA ALA A 151 -28.26 -22.99 14.98
C ALA A 151 -27.44 -21.98 15.80
N VAL A 152 -26.34 -22.42 16.39
CA VAL A 152 -25.45 -21.61 17.27
C VAL A 152 -24.03 -21.58 16.68
N ALA A 153 -23.93 -21.44 15.35
CA ALA A 153 -22.64 -21.35 14.69
C ALA A 153 -21.82 -20.19 15.26
N PRO A 154 -20.52 -20.42 15.56
CA PRO A 154 -19.64 -19.34 16.01
C PRO A 154 -19.57 -18.21 14.98
N THR A 155 -19.44 -16.98 15.46
CA THR A 155 -19.27 -15.80 14.62
C THR A 155 -17.81 -15.42 14.50
N VAL A 156 -17.39 -14.94 13.32
CA VAL A 156 -16.05 -14.43 13.08
C VAL A 156 -16.09 -12.91 13.05
N THR A 157 -15.33 -12.29 13.94
CA THR A 157 -15.09 -10.85 13.94
C THR A 157 -13.73 -10.58 13.36
N ALA A 158 -13.68 -9.84 12.24
CA ALA A 158 -12.42 -9.42 11.63
C ALA A 158 -11.72 -8.40 12.53
N MET A 159 -10.40 -8.51 12.60
CA MET A 159 -9.54 -7.51 13.25
C MET A 159 -8.66 -6.84 12.20
N GLU A 160 -8.45 -5.54 12.37
CA GLU A 160 -7.60 -4.78 11.46
C GLU A 160 -6.13 -5.15 11.68
N VAL A 161 -5.50 -5.64 10.61
CA VAL A 161 -4.07 -5.97 10.61
C VAL A 161 -3.31 -4.80 9.99
N GLN A 162 -2.45 -4.16 10.78
CA GLN A 162 -1.58 -3.10 10.31
C GLN A 162 -0.32 -3.69 9.69
N PRO A 163 -0.04 -3.44 8.40
CA PRO A 163 1.17 -3.93 7.76
C PRO A 163 2.39 -3.17 8.26
N ILE A 164 3.51 -3.87 8.38
CA ILE A 164 4.81 -3.28 8.69
C ILE A 164 5.31 -2.58 7.42
N ALA A 165 5.58 -1.28 7.52
CA ALA A 165 6.18 -0.51 6.44
C ALA A 165 7.67 -0.83 6.28
N ALA A 166 8.20 -0.67 5.06
CA ALA A 166 9.64 -0.69 4.84
C ALA A 166 10.32 0.44 5.62
N PRO A 167 11.56 0.27 6.04
CA PRO A 167 12.37 1.39 6.53
C PRO A 167 12.48 2.50 5.48
N ALA A 168 12.68 3.74 5.91
CA ALA A 168 13.05 4.80 4.98
C ALA A 168 14.37 4.43 4.29
N ALA A 169 14.48 4.68 3.00
CA ALA A 169 15.71 4.45 2.26
C ALA A 169 16.85 5.32 2.81
N ALA A 170 18.06 4.80 2.75
CA ALA A 170 19.28 5.49 3.15
C ALA A 170 20.27 5.54 1.97
N PRO A 171 20.02 6.41 0.97
CA PRO A 171 20.77 6.43 -0.25
C PRO A 171 22.27 6.69 -0.03
N ALA A 172 23.09 5.93 -0.74
CA ALA A 172 24.55 6.07 -0.71
C ALA A 172 25.01 7.25 -1.61
N TRP A 173 24.58 8.47 -1.26
CA TRP A 173 24.91 9.66 -2.03
C TRP A 173 26.42 9.85 -2.19
N PRO A 174 26.89 10.24 -3.38
CA PRO A 174 28.29 10.57 -3.57
C PRO A 174 28.70 11.76 -2.69
N ALA A 175 29.93 11.76 -2.23
CA ALA A 175 30.46 12.85 -1.40
C ALA A 175 30.62 14.18 -2.16
N GLN A 176 30.69 14.12 -3.50
CA GLN A 176 30.79 15.27 -4.40
C GLN A 176 29.74 15.15 -5.50
N GLY A 177 29.25 16.29 -5.97
CA GLY A 177 28.23 16.34 -7.00
C GLY A 177 26.84 16.00 -6.45
N SER A 178 25.98 15.47 -7.30
CA SER A 178 24.60 15.16 -6.97
C SER A 178 24.15 13.84 -7.58
N ALA A 179 23.09 13.26 -7.01
CA ALA A 179 22.54 11.99 -7.50
C ALA A 179 21.04 11.88 -7.23
N ALA A 180 20.40 10.99 -7.98
CA ALA A 180 19.05 10.53 -7.67
C ALA A 180 18.91 9.04 -8.01
N GLU A 181 17.96 8.40 -7.36
CA GLU A 181 17.64 6.99 -7.55
C GLU A 181 16.13 6.75 -7.53
N ALA A 182 15.67 5.72 -8.24
CA ALA A 182 14.29 5.28 -8.24
C ALA A 182 14.19 3.81 -8.60
N VAL A 183 13.06 3.22 -8.23
CA VAL A 183 12.71 1.82 -8.50
C VAL A 183 11.49 1.79 -9.41
N ALA A 184 11.58 1.05 -10.52
CA ALA A 184 10.45 0.89 -11.43
C ALA A 184 9.24 0.26 -10.71
N GLY A 185 8.06 0.84 -10.90
CA GLY A 185 6.83 0.36 -10.28
C GLY A 185 6.62 0.79 -8.82
N ILE A 186 7.60 1.42 -8.18
CA ILE A 186 7.44 2.07 -6.87
C ILE A 186 7.41 3.58 -7.06
N PRO A 187 6.36 4.28 -6.61
CA PRO A 187 6.25 5.73 -6.73
C PRO A 187 7.35 6.48 -5.96
N GLY A 188 7.79 7.59 -6.52
CA GLY A 188 8.77 8.48 -5.92
C GLY A 188 10.19 8.26 -6.46
N THR A 189 10.94 9.35 -6.45
CA THR A 189 12.37 9.40 -6.77
C THR A 189 13.07 10.07 -5.60
N LEU A 190 14.15 9.50 -5.12
CA LEU A 190 14.99 10.12 -4.11
C LEU A 190 16.12 10.88 -4.82
N ALA A 191 16.39 12.11 -4.39
CA ALA A 191 17.42 12.95 -4.91
C ALA A 191 18.20 13.64 -3.79
N SER A 192 19.50 13.79 -3.99
CA SER A 192 20.37 14.48 -3.03
C SER A 192 20.16 16.00 -3.02
N THR A 193 19.71 16.56 -4.14
CA THR A 193 19.33 17.96 -4.33
C THR A 193 18.31 18.10 -5.46
N ALA A 194 17.58 19.21 -5.45
CA ALA A 194 16.71 19.63 -6.55
C ALA A 194 17.42 20.57 -7.53
N ASP A 195 18.62 21.04 -7.21
CA ASP A 195 19.35 21.99 -8.04
C ASP A 195 19.80 21.36 -9.37
N PRO A 196 19.61 22.06 -10.49
CA PRO A 196 20.07 21.57 -11.77
C PRO A 196 21.58 21.77 -11.92
N ASP A 197 22.24 20.82 -12.58
CA ASP A 197 23.63 20.88 -12.98
C ASP A 197 23.79 20.59 -14.46
N ALA A 198 24.96 20.99 -15.06
CA ALA A 198 25.25 20.73 -16.44
C ALA A 198 25.29 19.22 -16.73
N ILE A 199 24.51 18.78 -17.71
CA ILE A 199 24.34 17.34 -18.01
C ILE A 199 25.21 16.83 -19.13
N ALA A 200 25.89 17.73 -19.80
CA ALA A 200 26.77 17.39 -20.94
C ALA A 200 26.05 16.46 -21.93
N SER A 201 26.74 15.46 -22.46
CA SER A 201 26.23 14.53 -23.47
C SER A 201 25.02 13.69 -23.06
N ILE A 202 24.52 13.77 -21.80
CA ILE A 202 23.21 13.19 -21.45
C ILE A 202 22.10 13.88 -22.25
N THR A 203 22.29 15.14 -22.67
CA THR A 203 21.39 15.87 -23.58
C THR A 203 21.02 15.06 -24.82
N LYS A 204 21.95 14.23 -25.34
CA LYS A 204 21.70 13.38 -26.52
C LYS A 204 20.57 12.35 -26.33
N VAL A 205 20.23 12.04 -25.10
CA VAL A 205 19.03 11.21 -24.81
C VAL A 205 17.76 11.99 -25.15
N VAL A 206 17.71 13.28 -24.81
CA VAL A 206 16.59 14.16 -25.21
C VAL A 206 16.59 14.29 -26.74
N THR A 207 17.77 14.50 -27.36
CA THR A 207 17.88 14.57 -28.81
C THR A 207 17.34 13.31 -29.49
N ALA A 208 17.69 12.13 -29.01
CA ALA A 208 17.17 10.87 -29.54
C ALA A 208 15.63 10.78 -29.44
N LEU A 209 15.07 11.15 -28.28
CA LEU A 209 13.63 11.12 -28.07
C LEU A 209 12.88 12.08 -29.01
N VAL A 210 13.34 13.33 -29.15
CA VAL A 210 12.68 14.30 -30.04
C VAL A 210 12.90 13.99 -31.52
N VAL A 211 14.05 13.41 -31.90
CA VAL A 211 14.29 12.93 -33.27
C VAL A 211 13.32 11.79 -33.61
N LEU A 212 13.19 10.81 -32.72
CA LEU A 212 12.27 9.66 -32.90
C LEU A 212 10.79 10.04 -32.79
N GLU A 213 10.44 11.18 -32.20
CA GLU A 213 9.09 11.75 -32.27
C GLU A 213 8.77 12.27 -33.67
N GLU A 214 9.72 12.97 -34.28
CA GLU A 214 9.54 13.57 -35.61
C GLU A 214 9.80 12.56 -36.76
N MET A 215 10.70 11.61 -36.53
CA MET A 215 11.07 10.54 -37.46
C MET A 215 10.99 9.18 -36.73
N PRO A 216 9.81 8.63 -36.57
CA PRO A 216 9.62 7.40 -35.78
C PRO A 216 10.23 6.18 -36.48
N LEU A 217 10.92 5.36 -35.68
CA LEU A 217 11.45 4.07 -36.10
C LEU A 217 10.82 2.94 -35.26
N ALA A 218 10.46 1.84 -35.89
CA ALA A 218 10.23 0.58 -35.20
C ALA A 218 11.54 -0.21 -35.04
N VAL A 219 11.55 -1.16 -34.11
CA VAL A 219 12.69 -2.06 -33.91
C VAL A 219 12.98 -2.82 -35.21
N GLY A 220 14.25 -2.79 -35.66
CA GLY A 220 14.72 -3.40 -36.92
C GLY A 220 14.61 -2.50 -38.14
N GLU A 221 13.99 -1.32 -38.05
CA GLU A 221 13.97 -0.34 -39.12
C GLU A 221 15.24 0.49 -39.12
N GLN A 222 15.68 0.90 -40.31
CA GLN A 222 16.87 1.70 -40.49
C GLN A 222 16.56 3.20 -40.62
N GLY A 223 15.36 3.56 -41.03
CA GLY A 223 14.98 4.95 -41.33
C GLY A 223 15.66 5.55 -42.57
N PRO A 224 15.53 6.88 -42.75
CA PRO A 224 16.15 7.58 -43.87
C PRO A 224 17.67 7.54 -43.82
N GLU A 225 18.29 7.68 -45.02
CA GLU A 225 19.74 7.70 -45.18
C GLU A 225 20.30 9.12 -45.15
N TYR A 226 21.36 9.32 -44.40
CA TYR A 226 22.17 10.53 -44.32
C TYR A 226 23.42 10.35 -45.15
N ARG A 227 23.54 11.08 -46.26
CA ARG A 227 24.70 11.04 -47.13
C ARG A 227 25.80 11.95 -46.59
N PHE A 228 27.07 11.49 -46.75
CA PHE A 228 28.24 12.19 -46.24
C PHE A 228 29.22 12.58 -47.35
N THR A 229 29.82 13.75 -47.17
CA THR A 229 30.78 14.36 -48.08
C THR A 229 32.12 14.57 -47.38
N SER A 230 33.12 15.02 -48.14
CA SER A 230 34.40 15.45 -47.57
C SER A 230 34.27 16.66 -46.63
N ALA A 231 33.22 17.48 -46.80
CA ALA A 231 32.94 18.59 -45.89
C ALA A 231 32.48 18.08 -44.51
N ASP A 232 31.69 16.99 -44.46
CA ASP A 232 31.26 16.37 -43.22
C ASP A 232 32.44 15.74 -42.46
N ARG A 233 33.38 15.11 -43.19
CA ARG A 233 34.61 14.62 -42.58
C ARG A 233 35.50 15.77 -42.08
N ALA A 234 35.53 16.92 -42.77
CA ALA A 234 36.24 18.09 -42.28
C ALA A 234 35.64 18.62 -40.97
N ARG A 235 34.29 18.61 -40.84
CA ARG A 235 33.61 18.92 -39.59
C ARG A 235 33.97 17.93 -38.48
N TYR A 236 33.98 16.62 -38.74
CA TYR A 236 34.45 15.63 -37.77
C TYR A 236 35.82 16.00 -37.19
N TRP A 237 36.78 16.40 -38.04
CA TRP A 237 38.10 16.84 -37.58
C TRP A 237 38.06 18.14 -36.77
N GLN A 238 37.11 19.04 -37.02
CA GLN A 238 36.91 20.25 -36.22
C GLN A 238 36.44 19.91 -34.79
N TYR A 239 35.45 19.02 -34.64
CA TYR A 239 35.03 18.54 -33.33
C TYR A 239 36.19 17.88 -32.57
N ARG A 240 36.94 17.01 -33.26
CA ARG A 240 38.11 16.33 -32.66
C ARG A 240 39.20 17.31 -32.23
N ALA A 241 39.47 18.33 -33.03
CA ALA A 241 40.43 19.38 -32.70
C ALA A 241 39.98 20.25 -31.52
N GLY A 242 38.66 20.42 -31.33
CA GLY A 242 38.06 21.06 -30.17
C GLY A 242 38.04 20.18 -28.91
N GLY A 243 38.54 18.95 -28.97
CA GLY A 243 38.48 18.00 -27.82
C GLY A 243 37.13 17.33 -27.64
N GLU A 244 36.22 17.49 -28.59
CA GLU A 244 34.85 16.96 -28.50
C GLU A 244 34.76 15.50 -28.95
N SER A 245 33.76 14.78 -28.44
CA SER A 245 33.41 13.44 -28.90
C SER A 245 32.82 13.52 -30.31
N ALA A 246 33.42 12.85 -31.26
CA ALA A 246 32.94 12.79 -32.64
C ALA A 246 33.36 11.46 -33.29
N LEU A 247 32.59 10.99 -34.26
CA LEU A 247 32.85 9.78 -35.04
C LEU A 247 33.09 10.14 -36.53
N ASP A 248 34.01 9.43 -37.16
CA ASP A 248 34.28 9.61 -38.60
C ASP A 248 33.06 9.17 -39.44
N VAL A 249 32.97 9.67 -40.66
CA VAL A 249 31.81 9.49 -41.53
C VAL A 249 32.24 8.81 -42.86
N PRO A 250 31.35 7.99 -43.46
CA PRO A 250 31.65 7.32 -44.73
C PRO A 250 31.55 8.32 -45.91
N VAL A 251 32.67 8.96 -46.27
CA VAL A 251 32.70 9.93 -47.40
C VAL A 251 32.29 9.26 -48.70
N GLY A 252 31.27 9.79 -49.37
CA GLY A 252 30.66 9.21 -50.56
C GLY A 252 29.64 8.11 -50.28
N GLY A 253 29.49 7.70 -49.01
CA GLY A 253 28.49 6.75 -48.51
C GLY A 253 27.39 7.42 -47.69
N SER A 254 26.68 6.61 -46.96
CA SER A 254 25.59 7.03 -46.07
C SER A 254 25.57 6.24 -44.78
N LEU A 255 24.91 6.79 -43.75
CA LEU A 255 24.44 6.09 -42.54
C LEU A 255 22.92 6.19 -42.47
N SER A 256 22.27 5.16 -42.02
CA SER A 256 20.85 5.20 -41.71
C SER A 256 20.59 6.05 -40.46
N GLU A 257 19.36 6.50 -40.24
CA GLU A 257 18.97 7.18 -39.03
C GLU A 257 19.30 6.32 -37.80
N TYR A 258 19.01 5.02 -37.84
CA TYR A 258 19.34 4.08 -36.77
C TYR A 258 20.85 4.08 -36.46
N GLN A 259 21.71 4.01 -37.49
CA GLN A 259 23.17 4.07 -37.32
C GLN A 259 23.65 5.43 -36.78
N MET A 260 22.98 6.51 -37.16
CA MET A 260 23.24 7.84 -36.59
C MET A 260 22.90 7.90 -35.11
N LEU A 261 21.76 7.32 -34.71
CA LEU A 261 21.37 7.20 -33.31
C LEU A 261 22.33 6.31 -32.50
N GLU A 262 22.79 5.18 -33.09
CA GLU A 262 23.83 4.34 -32.50
C GLU A 262 25.12 5.13 -32.24
N GLY A 263 25.65 5.80 -33.23
CA GLY A 263 26.88 6.59 -33.07
C GLY A 263 26.73 7.75 -32.08
N MET A 264 25.55 8.36 -32.02
CA MET A 264 25.23 9.43 -31.08
C MET A 264 25.11 8.90 -29.61
N LEU A 265 24.44 7.80 -29.38
CA LEU A 265 24.18 7.29 -28.04
C LEU A 265 25.32 6.44 -27.50
N ILE A 266 25.92 5.55 -28.33
CA ILE A 266 27.01 4.65 -27.94
C ILE A 266 28.33 5.41 -27.89
N GLY A 267 28.74 6.01 -29.02
CA GLY A 267 30.01 6.73 -29.17
C GLY A 267 29.98 8.18 -28.72
N SER A 268 28.81 8.66 -28.27
CA SER A 268 28.61 10.05 -27.84
C SER A 268 28.90 11.11 -28.90
N ALA A 269 28.73 10.80 -30.20
CA ALA A 269 29.16 11.63 -31.34
C ALA A 269 28.35 12.94 -31.43
N ASN A 270 29.00 14.08 -31.17
CA ASN A 270 28.42 15.42 -31.32
C ASN A 270 28.02 15.71 -32.76
N ASN A 271 28.93 15.39 -33.73
CA ASN A 271 28.66 15.59 -35.15
C ASN A 271 27.47 14.78 -35.68
N TYR A 272 27.14 13.63 -35.08
CA TYR A 272 25.92 12.87 -35.43
C TYR A 272 24.68 13.50 -34.80
N ALA A 273 24.76 13.98 -33.55
CA ALA A 273 23.67 14.70 -32.88
C ALA A 273 23.27 15.95 -33.67
N ASP A 274 24.25 16.78 -34.03
CA ASP A 274 24.02 17.97 -34.84
C ASP A 274 23.46 17.64 -36.23
N ARG A 275 23.95 16.59 -36.88
CA ARG A 275 23.45 16.18 -38.20
C ARG A 275 22.02 15.70 -38.18
N LEU A 276 21.63 14.94 -37.15
CA LEU A 276 20.25 14.53 -36.92
C LEU A 276 19.34 15.74 -36.66
N ALA A 277 19.72 16.60 -35.72
CA ALA A 277 18.94 17.79 -35.37
C ALA A 277 18.80 18.76 -36.54
N GLN A 278 19.90 19.06 -37.28
CA GLN A 278 19.86 19.92 -38.46
C GLN A 278 19.07 19.35 -39.64
N GLY A 279 18.82 18.03 -39.65
CA GLY A 279 17.94 17.38 -40.63
C GLY A 279 16.45 17.75 -40.41
N ILE A 280 16.10 18.18 -39.22
CA ILE A 280 14.72 18.46 -38.82
C ILE A 280 14.51 19.93 -38.48
N TRP A 281 15.43 20.53 -37.71
CA TRP A 281 15.30 21.90 -37.22
C TRP A 281 16.36 22.81 -37.86
N PRO A 282 15.98 24.03 -38.31
CA PRO A 282 16.87 24.92 -39.06
C PRO A 282 17.96 25.58 -38.20
N SER A 283 17.88 25.49 -36.87
CA SER A 283 18.89 26.04 -35.96
C SER A 283 18.76 25.42 -34.56
N ASP A 284 19.82 25.53 -33.75
CA ASP A 284 19.83 25.11 -32.35
C ASP A 284 18.74 25.78 -31.51
N ALA A 285 18.42 27.05 -31.80
CA ALA A 285 17.36 27.76 -31.10
C ALA A 285 15.98 27.14 -31.37
N VAL A 286 15.69 26.70 -32.60
CA VAL A 286 14.45 26.03 -32.98
C VAL A 286 14.43 24.62 -32.41
N TYR A 287 15.55 23.89 -32.49
CA TYR A 287 15.69 22.59 -31.83
C TYR A 287 15.43 22.71 -30.30
N ALA A 288 16.12 23.65 -29.64
CA ALA A 288 15.95 23.86 -28.19
C ALA A 288 14.49 24.16 -27.81
N SER A 289 13.80 24.99 -28.62
CA SER A 289 12.37 25.25 -28.40
C SER A 289 11.52 23.98 -28.52
N ALA A 290 11.77 23.16 -29.55
CA ALA A 290 11.07 21.90 -29.76
C ALA A 290 11.37 20.89 -28.62
N ALA A 291 12.63 20.73 -28.24
CA ALA A 291 13.06 19.83 -27.17
C ALA A 291 12.47 20.21 -25.81
N ASN A 292 12.51 21.50 -25.43
CA ASN A 292 11.91 21.94 -24.17
C ASN A 292 10.37 21.83 -24.17
N ALA A 293 9.73 22.06 -25.32
CA ALA A 293 8.29 21.84 -25.48
C ALA A 293 7.95 20.34 -25.34
N TRP A 294 8.74 19.47 -25.95
CA TRP A 294 8.61 18.02 -25.84
C TRP A 294 8.75 17.56 -24.39
N LEU A 295 9.79 17.99 -23.68
CA LEU A 295 10.02 17.68 -22.27
C LEU A 295 8.81 18.06 -21.39
N THR A 296 8.23 19.23 -21.63
CA THR A 296 7.04 19.70 -20.93
C THR A 296 5.81 18.83 -21.24
N ALA A 297 5.58 18.55 -22.52
CA ALA A 297 4.43 17.76 -22.97
C ALA A 297 4.47 16.31 -22.47
N HIS A 298 5.67 15.75 -22.30
CA HIS A 298 5.87 14.37 -21.86
C HIS A 298 6.12 14.22 -20.35
N GLY A 299 5.94 15.30 -19.57
CA GLY A 299 6.03 15.26 -18.11
C GLY A 299 7.45 15.00 -17.59
N VAL A 300 8.44 15.61 -18.23
CA VAL A 300 9.86 15.59 -17.81
C VAL A 300 10.31 17.01 -17.43
N PRO A 301 9.76 17.60 -16.36
CA PRO A 301 10.19 18.91 -15.90
C PRO A 301 11.61 18.86 -15.31
N GLY A 302 12.24 20.00 -15.14
CA GLY A 302 13.56 20.10 -14.49
C GLY A 302 14.74 19.87 -15.43
N ILE A 303 14.51 19.78 -16.76
CA ILE A 303 15.55 19.74 -17.78
C ILE A 303 15.44 20.99 -18.64
N THR A 304 16.57 21.63 -18.92
CA THR A 304 16.70 22.71 -19.88
C THR A 304 17.67 22.31 -21.01
N VAL A 305 17.24 22.45 -22.25
CA VAL A 305 18.06 22.16 -23.46
C VAL A 305 18.32 23.43 -24.24
N ARG A 306 19.54 23.59 -24.72
CA ARG A 306 19.99 24.74 -25.53
C ARG A 306 20.45 24.35 -26.92
N GLU A 307 21.04 23.15 -27.06
CA GLU A 307 21.53 22.61 -28.31
C GLU A 307 21.60 21.07 -28.23
N PRO A 308 21.76 20.32 -29.35
CA PRO A 308 21.53 18.87 -29.35
C PRO A 308 22.67 18.01 -28.79
N THR A 309 23.87 18.57 -28.53
CA THR A 309 25.06 17.78 -28.19
C THR A 309 25.34 17.71 -26.70
N GLY A 310 24.97 18.75 -25.95
CA GLY A 310 25.29 18.92 -24.53
C GLY A 310 26.63 19.64 -24.27
N MET A 311 27.21 20.31 -25.27
CA MET A 311 28.45 21.08 -25.10
C MET A 311 28.21 22.44 -24.46
N ASP A 312 27.03 23.00 -24.58
CA ASP A 312 26.63 24.19 -23.83
C ASP A 312 26.29 23.78 -22.39
N ALA A 313 27.01 24.28 -21.39
CA ALA A 313 26.78 23.99 -19.97
C ALA A 313 25.40 24.39 -19.48
N ARG A 314 24.64 25.19 -20.23
CA ARG A 314 23.24 25.53 -19.95
C ARG A 314 22.26 24.41 -20.34
N ASN A 315 22.72 23.32 -20.99
CA ASN A 315 22.02 22.06 -20.99
C ASN A 315 22.12 21.48 -19.57
N ALA A 316 21.10 21.67 -18.77
CA ALA A 316 21.14 21.40 -17.35
C ALA A 316 19.87 20.65 -16.89
N ALA A 317 20.02 19.82 -15.87
CA ALA A 317 18.91 19.10 -15.29
C ALA A 317 19.12 18.84 -13.79
N SER A 318 18.03 18.73 -13.04
CA SER A 318 18.08 18.14 -11.71
C SER A 318 18.32 16.62 -11.80
N PRO A 319 18.97 16.01 -10.80
CA PRO A 319 19.18 14.56 -10.78
C PRO A 319 17.88 13.76 -10.91
N GLU A 320 16.80 14.21 -10.26
CA GLU A 320 15.45 13.59 -10.33
C GLU A 320 14.90 13.62 -11.77
N ALA A 321 15.03 14.76 -12.44
CA ALA A 321 14.54 14.90 -13.82
C ALA A 321 15.26 13.93 -14.79
N LEU A 322 16.54 13.65 -14.55
CA LEU A 322 17.28 12.67 -15.32
C LEU A 322 16.79 11.24 -15.09
N VAL A 323 16.39 10.88 -13.89
CA VAL A 323 15.75 9.57 -13.63
C VAL A 323 14.46 9.45 -14.44
N THR A 324 13.62 10.48 -14.45
CA THR A 324 12.42 10.53 -15.28
C THR A 324 12.76 10.42 -16.78
N LEU A 325 13.81 11.08 -17.23
CA LEU A 325 14.31 10.97 -18.61
C LEU A 325 14.74 9.53 -18.94
N ALA A 326 15.46 8.85 -18.04
CA ALA A 326 15.86 7.45 -18.24
C ALA A 326 14.66 6.52 -18.37
N GLN A 327 13.62 6.73 -17.54
CA GLN A 327 12.38 5.97 -17.64
C GLN A 327 11.71 6.14 -19.01
N LYS A 328 11.64 7.36 -19.51
CA LYS A 328 11.09 7.66 -20.85
C LYS A 328 11.94 7.06 -21.97
N ALA A 329 13.27 7.22 -21.89
CA ALA A 329 14.20 6.70 -22.89
C ALA A 329 14.12 5.17 -22.99
N LEU A 330 14.12 4.46 -21.86
CA LEU A 330 14.06 3.00 -21.84
C LEU A 330 12.64 2.44 -22.10
N ALA A 331 11.62 3.26 -22.05
CA ALA A 331 10.29 2.91 -22.55
C ALA A 331 10.21 2.94 -24.09
N HIS A 332 11.15 3.65 -24.77
CA HIS A 332 11.24 3.64 -26.22
C HIS A 332 12.09 2.45 -26.70
N PRO A 333 11.51 1.49 -27.42
CA PRO A 333 12.19 0.22 -27.69
C PRO A 333 13.50 0.36 -28.50
N VAL A 334 13.56 1.29 -29.46
CA VAL A 334 14.77 1.55 -30.25
C VAL A 334 15.90 2.15 -29.39
N ILE A 335 15.58 3.09 -28.51
CA ILE A 335 16.58 3.66 -27.60
C ILE A 335 17.08 2.60 -26.62
N ALA A 336 16.15 1.82 -26.03
CA ALA A 336 16.50 0.75 -25.10
C ALA A 336 17.44 -0.28 -25.74
N GLU A 337 17.18 -0.66 -27.00
CA GLU A 337 18.05 -1.56 -27.76
C GLU A 337 19.44 -0.97 -27.96
N ILE A 338 19.52 0.29 -28.39
CA ILE A 338 20.80 0.95 -28.72
C ILE A 338 21.66 1.12 -27.46
N VAL A 339 21.10 1.67 -26.38
CA VAL A 339 21.89 2.03 -25.18
C VAL A 339 22.36 0.81 -24.38
N ALA A 340 21.78 -0.35 -24.63
CA ALA A 340 22.21 -1.61 -24.04
C ALA A 340 23.41 -2.26 -24.74
N LYS A 341 23.76 -1.81 -25.95
CA LYS A 341 24.90 -2.34 -26.72
C LYS A 341 26.22 -1.91 -26.10
N GLN A 342 27.13 -2.84 -25.93
CA GLN A 342 28.51 -2.54 -25.47
C GLN A 342 29.37 -1.90 -26.57
N SER A 343 29.12 -2.26 -27.83
CA SER A 343 29.81 -1.70 -28.99
C SER A 343 28.97 -1.81 -30.26
N VAL A 344 29.36 -1.11 -31.31
CA VAL A 344 28.78 -1.18 -32.65
C VAL A 344 29.84 -0.96 -33.73
N ASP A 345 29.70 -1.59 -34.88
CA ASP A 345 30.53 -1.33 -36.06
C ASP A 345 29.77 -0.41 -37.01
N LEU A 346 30.31 0.79 -37.27
CA LEU A 346 29.68 1.80 -38.08
C LEU A 346 30.50 2.10 -39.33
N PRO A 347 29.85 2.21 -40.51
CA PRO A 347 30.55 2.65 -41.73
C PRO A 347 31.27 4.00 -41.51
N GLY A 348 32.55 4.05 -41.84
CA GLY A 348 33.40 5.23 -41.67
C GLY A 348 34.06 5.33 -40.29
N ALA A 349 33.34 5.07 -39.21
CA ALA A 349 33.87 5.13 -37.84
C ALA A 349 34.59 3.83 -37.42
N GLY A 350 34.24 2.69 -38.03
CA GLY A 350 34.74 1.38 -37.59
C GLY A 350 34.10 0.92 -36.30
N HIS A 351 34.85 0.20 -35.48
CA HIS A 351 34.42 -0.28 -34.18
C HIS A 351 34.30 0.87 -33.17
N VAL A 352 33.14 1.00 -32.54
CA VAL A 352 32.82 2.05 -31.57
C VAL A 352 32.38 1.41 -30.27
N GLU A 353 33.12 1.61 -29.22
CA GLU A 353 32.80 1.16 -27.86
C GLU A 353 31.79 2.10 -27.19
N ASN A 354 30.90 1.56 -26.36
CA ASN A 354 29.99 2.38 -25.58
C ASN A 354 30.78 3.12 -24.48
N THR A 355 30.56 4.43 -24.39
CA THR A 355 31.20 5.27 -23.37
C THR A 355 30.73 4.96 -21.95
N ASN A 356 29.67 4.18 -21.78
CA ASN A 356 29.15 3.75 -20.49
C ASN A 356 29.86 2.47 -20.00
N GLY A 357 30.96 2.63 -19.27
CA GLY A 357 31.70 1.51 -18.67
C GLY A 357 30.91 0.65 -17.70
N LEU A 358 29.77 1.16 -17.17
CA LEU A 358 28.92 0.40 -16.26
C LEU A 358 28.19 -0.78 -16.95
N LEU A 359 28.08 -0.78 -18.29
CA LEU A 359 27.51 -1.89 -19.06
C LEU A 359 28.30 -3.21 -18.94
N ALA A 360 29.51 -3.17 -18.40
CA ALA A 360 30.26 -4.38 -18.04
C ALA A 360 29.69 -5.07 -16.80
N ASP A 361 28.91 -4.38 -15.97
CA ASP A 361 28.33 -4.92 -14.76
C ASP A 361 27.04 -5.70 -15.10
N PRO A 362 26.80 -6.85 -14.45
CA PRO A 362 25.62 -7.66 -14.71
C PRO A 362 24.30 -6.90 -14.47
N GLY A 363 23.38 -7.02 -15.44
CA GLY A 363 22.04 -6.43 -15.35
C GLY A 363 21.95 -4.97 -15.78
N VAL A 364 23.08 -4.27 -16.00
CA VAL A 364 23.05 -2.87 -16.50
C VAL A 364 22.55 -2.83 -17.94
N VAL A 365 21.59 -1.93 -18.23
CA VAL A 365 20.87 -1.85 -19.51
C VAL A 365 21.03 -0.48 -20.22
N GLY A 366 21.86 0.38 -19.71
CA GLY A 366 22.13 1.70 -20.29
C GLY A 366 22.37 2.73 -19.18
N VAL A 367 22.30 4.07 -19.40
CA VAL A 367 21.70 4.79 -20.54
C VAL A 367 22.74 5.65 -21.26
N LYS A 368 23.33 6.67 -20.57
CA LYS A 368 24.23 7.64 -21.21
C LYS A 368 25.20 8.31 -20.24
N THR A 369 26.43 8.45 -20.68
CA THR A 369 27.46 9.26 -20.03
C THR A 369 27.39 10.72 -20.49
N GLY A 370 27.83 11.62 -19.61
CA GLY A 370 28.10 13.02 -19.95
C GLY A 370 29.44 13.43 -19.38
N THR A 371 30.23 14.16 -20.15
CA THR A 371 31.52 14.72 -19.70
C THR A 371 31.69 16.10 -20.30
N LEU A 372 31.91 17.09 -19.45
CA LEU A 372 32.27 18.47 -19.78
C LEU A 372 33.34 18.88 -18.75
N ASP A 373 33.03 19.78 -17.83
CA ASP A 373 33.90 20.13 -16.70
C ASP A 373 33.86 19.07 -15.58
N ALA A 374 32.83 18.24 -15.59
CA ALA A 374 32.61 17.14 -14.64
C ALA A 374 32.10 15.88 -15.38
N TRP A 375 32.12 14.77 -14.67
CA TRP A 375 31.70 13.46 -15.18
C TRP A 375 30.33 13.08 -14.67
N ASN A 376 29.42 12.75 -15.57
CA ASN A 376 28.04 12.44 -15.31
C ASN A 376 27.67 11.06 -15.84
N LEU A 377 26.73 10.39 -15.19
CA LEU A 377 26.20 9.11 -15.65
C LEU A 377 24.70 9.00 -15.34
N LEU A 378 23.93 8.77 -16.39
CA LEU A 378 22.54 8.33 -16.29
C LEU A 378 22.51 6.84 -16.61
N SER A 379 22.02 6.03 -15.70
CA SER A 379 22.08 4.56 -15.83
C SER A 379 20.81 3.87 -15.33
N ALA A 380 20.63 2.62 -15.77
CA ALA A 380 19.60 1.72 -15.28
C ALA A 380 20.14 0.29 -15.19
N LYS A 381 19.62 -0.46 -14.21
CA LYS A 381 20.02 -1.84 -13.96
C LYS A 381 18.80 -2.70 -13.66
N ASP A 382 18.71 -3.84 -14.32
CA ASP A 382 17.71 -4.88 -14.02
C ASP A 382 18.28 -5.84 -12.98
N VAL A 383 17.55 -6.04 -11.88
CA VAL A 383 17.94 -6.93 -10.78
C VAL A 383 16.82 -7.93 -10.50
N THR A 384 17.19 -9.12 -10.07
CA THR A 384 16.20 -10.14 -9.65
C THR A 384 16.05 -10.08 -8.14
N ILE A 385 14.84 -9.76 -7.67
CA ILE A 385 14.45 -9.74 -6.26
C ILE A 385 13.38 -10.81 -6.06
N GLY A 386 13.69 -11.86 -5.33
CA GLY A 386 12.81 -13.02 -5.26
C GLY A 386 12.65 -13.66 -6.64
N ASP A 387 11.42 -13.70 -7.15
CA ASP A 387 11.06 -14.20 -8.49
C ASP A 387 10.76 -13.06 -9.50
N ARG A 388 10.98 -11.81 -9.13
CA ARG A 388 10.68 -10.62 -9.94
C ARG A 388 11.94 -9.96 -10.46
N THR A 389 11.88 -9.54 -11.74
CA THR A 389 12.88 -8.60 -12.29
C THR A 389 12.39 -7.19 -12.05
N VAL A 390 13.21 -6.40 -11.37
CA VAL A 390 12.94 -5.02 -11.00
C VAL A 390 13.99 -4.13 -11.63
N ARG A 391 13.59 -3.04 -12.27
CA ARG A 391 14.51 -2.06 -12.86
C ARG A 391 14.79 -0.94 -11.87
N LEU A 392 16.07 -0.71 -11.63
CA LEU A 392 16.61 0.38 -10.83
C LEU A 392 17.13 1.47 -11.76
N TYR A 393 16.95 2.73 -11.37
CA TYR A 393 17.47 3.89 -12.07
C TYR A 393 18.38 4.70 -11.18
N ALA A 394 19.47 5.20 -11.72
CA ALA A 394 20.37 6.10 -11.02
C ALA A 394 20.85 7.21 -11.96
N SER A 395 20.89 8.43 -11.45
CA SER A 395 21.61 9.56 -12.05
C SER A 395 22.70 10.02 -11.10
N VAL A 396 23.90 10.21 -11.61
CA VAL A 396 25.07 10.71 -10.87
C VAL A 396 25.69 11.85 -11.66
N LEU A 397 25.80 13.02 -11.04
CA LEU A 397 26.31 14.25 -11.67
C LEU A 397 27.50 14.82 -10.89
N GLY A 398 28.33 15.59 -11.57
CA GLY A 398 29.36 16.40 -10.92
C GLY A 398 30.53 15.60 -10.36
N GLN A 399 30.84 14.43 -10.90
CA GLN A 399 31.93 13.59 -10.41
C GLN A 399 33.30 14.06 -10.97
N PRO A 400 34.40 13.84 -10.23
CA PRO A 400 35.72 14.31 -10.62
C PRO A 400 36.30 13.53 -11.81
N ASP A 401 35.91 12.28 -12.01
CA ASP A 401 36.43 11.39 -13.05
C ASP A 401 35.47 10.24 -13.38
N ASP A 402 35.85 9.39 -14.34
CA ASP A 402 35.07 8.24 -14.79
C ASP A 402 34.92 7.18 -13.69
N GLU A 403 36.00 6.90 -12.96
CA GLU A 403 35.97 5.88 -11.89
C GLU A 403 34.98 6.29 -10.78
N ALA A 404 34.99 7.56 -10.39
CA ALA A 404 34.09 8.08 -9.35
C ALA A 404 32.61 7.98 -9.76
N ARG A 405 32.22 8.34 -11.00
CA ARG A 405 30.82 8.20 -11.44
C ARG A 405 30.36 6.75 -11.51
N LEU A 406 31.25 5.82 -11.92
CA LEU A 406 30.97 4.39 -11.94
C LEU A 406 30.83 3.84 -10.49
N ALA A 407 31.75 4.23 -9.60
CA ALA A 407 31.73 3.80 -8.18
C ALA A 407 30.47 4.32 -7.47
N ALA A 408 30.10 5.59 -7.66
CA ALA A 408 28.88 6.17 -7.10
C ALA A 408 27.62 5.46 -7.59
N SER A 409 27.52 5.17 -8.89
CA SER A 409 26.38 4.43 -9.45
C SER A 409 26.29 3.01 -8.89
N ARG A 410 27.42 2.29 -8.74
CA ARG A 410 27.46 0.97 -8.11
C ARG A 410 27.02 1.00 -6.66
N ALA A 411 27.41 2.02 -5.91
CA ALA A 411 27.04 2.19 -4.49
C ALA A 411 25.52 2.38 -4.34
N LEU A 412 24.90 3.21 -5.18
CA LEU A 412 23.45 3.39 -5.20
C LEU A 412 22.72 2.08 -5.53
N TYR A 413 23.16 1.35 -6.57
CA TYR A 413 22.54 0.06 -6.89
C TYR A 413 22.69 -0.98 -5.80
N ALA A 414 23.86 -1.10 -5.19
CA ALA A 414 24.09 -2.05 -4.12
C ALA A 414 23.20 -1.77 -2.89
N GLN A 415 23.01 -0.50 -2.56
CA GLN A 415 22.11 -0.09 -1.48
C GLN A 415 20.64 -0.40 -1.83
N MET A 416 20.15 0.00 -3.02
CA MET A 416 18.77 -0.30 -3.43
C MET A 416 18.51 -1.81 -3.47
N GLU A 417 19.44 -2.63 -3.99
CA GLU A 417 19.34 -4.09 -4.01
C GLU A 417 19.21 -4.68 -2.60
N ALA A 418 19.96 -4.16 -1.64
CA ALA A 418 19.90 -4.59 -0.24
C ALA A 418 18.58 -4.18 0.45
N GLU A 419 18.06 -3.01 0.12
CA GLU A 419 16.81 -2.49 0.70
C GLU A 419 15.56 -3.19 0.15
N LEU A 420 15.57 -3.58 -1.13
CA LEU A 420 14.45 -4.21 -1.84
C LEU A 420 14.24 -5.68 -1.51
N GLN A 421 15.12 -6.32 -0.71
CA GLN A 421 14.91 -7.72 -0.33
C GLN A 421 13.55 -7.91 0.35
N PRO A 422 12.76 -8.96 0.01
CA PRO A 422 11.46 -9.19 0.60
C PRO A 422 11.55 -9.26 2.12
N LYS A 423 10.69 -8.50 2.80
CA LYS A 423 10.62 -8.46 4.27
C LYS A 423 9.18 -8.73 4.70
N PRO A 424 8.99 -9.38 5.88
CA PRO A 424 7.65 -9.58 6.41
C PRO A 424 6.91 -8.24 6.57
N SER A 425 5.82 -8.08 5.84
CA SER A 425 4.87 -6.98 6.01
C SER A 425 3.82 -7.33 7.07
N VAL A 426 3.50 -8.63 7.20
CA VAL A 426 2.73 -9.18 8.31
C VAL A 426 3.48 -10.43 8.78
N THR A 427 3.78 -10.51 10.08
CA THR A 427 4.51 -11.65 10.66
C THR A 427 3.58 -12.83 10.93
N ALA A 428 4.14 -14.03 11.00
CA ALA A 428 3.46 -15.22 11.48
C ALA A 428 2.86 -15.00 12.87
N SER A 429 1.74 -15.66 13.14
CA SER A 429 1.00 -15.56 14.42
C SER A 429 0.43 -14.16 14.71
N THR A 430 0.32 -13.29 13.71
CA THR A 430 -0.41 -12.03 13.85
C THR A 430 -1.91 -12.30 13.92
N VAL A 431 -2.58 -11.73 14.92
CA VAL A 431 -4.03 -11.87 15.06
C VAL A 431 -4.74 -11.05 13.98
N ALA A 432 -5.53 -11.73 13.15
CA ALA A 432 -6.28 -11.14 12.06
C ALA A 432 -7.80 -11.14 12.30
N GLY A 433 -8.27 -11.93 13.25
CA GLY A 433 -9.67 -12.01 13.62
C GLY A 433 -9.86 -12.80 14.91
N GLN A 434 -11.09 -12.90 15.35
CA GLN A 434 -11.48 -13.67 16.53
C GLN A 434 -12.78 -14.41 16.25
N VAL A 435 -12.84 -15.68 16.63
CA VAL A 435 -14.05 -16.48 16.69
C VAL A 435 -14.68 -16.27 18.06
N GLU A 436 -15.95 -15.97 18.09
CA GLU A 436 -16.74 -15.88 19.34
C GLU A 436 -17.95 -16.82 19.26
N THR A 437 -18.14 -17.60 20.32
CA THR A 437 -19.25 -18.52 20.45
C THR A 437 -20.32 -17.96 21.39
N LEU A 438 -21.56 -18.40 21.24
CA LEU A 438 -22.65 -18.00 22.13
C LEU A 438 -22.45 -18.47 23.58
N TRP A 439 -21.62 -19.49 23.81
CA TRP A 439 -21.26 -19.96 25.15
C TRP A 439 -20.03 -19.27 25.74
N GLY A 440 -19.51 -18.21 25.05
CA GLY A 440 -18.48 -17.32 25.60
C GLY A 440 -17.05 -17.75 25.31
N ASP A 441 -16.84 -18.80 24.50
CA ASP A 441 -15.51 -19.17 24.07
C ASP A 441 -15.01 -18.17 23.01
N LYS A 442 -13.73 -17.76 23.11
CA LYS A 442 -13.08 -16.81 22.20
C LYS A 442 -11.77 -17.39 21.75
N VAL A 443 -11.62 -17.54 20.45
CA VAL A 443 -10.41 -18.10 19.83
C VAL A 443 -9.90 -17.13 18.76
N ASP A 444 -8.63 -16.76 18.86
CA ASP A 444 -7.99 -15.90 17.90
C ASP A 444 -7.75 -16.64 16.58
N ILE A 445 -7.90 -15.91 15.47
CA ILE A 445 -7.51 -16.33 14.13
C ILE A 445 -6.20 -15.66 13.82
N VAL A 446 -5.17 -16.44 13.52
CA VAL A 446 -3.79 -15.96 13.31
C VAL A 446 -3.22 -16.35 11.97
N THR A 447 -2.25 -15.57 11.47
CA THR A 447 -1.49 -15.90 10.26
C THR A 447 -0.65 -17.15 10.47
N SER A 448 -0.61 -18.04 9.46
CA SER A 448 0.15 -19.30 9.50
C SER A 448 1.64 -19.11 9.26
N ALA A 449 2.02 -18.06 8.53
CA ALA A 449 3.39 -17.74 8.12
C ALA A 449 3.57 -16.24 7.95
N ASP A 450 4.81 -15.81 7.71
CA ASP A 450 5.14 -14.44 7.32
C ASP A 450 4.59 -14.14 5.91
N ALA A 451 3.87 -13.03 5.76
CA ALA A 451 3.49 -12.49 4.46
C ALA A 451 4.49 -11.39 4.07
N SER A 452 5.44 -11.74 3.19
CA SER A 452 6.51 -10.84 2.74
C SER A 452 6.20 -10.29 1.36
N VAL A 453 6.45 -9.00 1.16
CA VAL A 453 6.32 -8.29 -0.12
C VAL A 453 7.52 -7.36 -0.31
N ILE A 454 7.77 -7.01 -1.59
CA ILE A 454 8.84 -6.08 -1.97
C ILE A 454 8.34 -4.66 -1.75
N LEU A 455 8.94 -4.00 -0.76
CA LEU A 455 8.64 -2.61 -0.38
C LEU A 455 9.93 -1.80 -0.35
N TRP A 456 9.82 -0.49 -0.56
CA TRP A 456 10.95 0.42 -0.51
C TRP A 456 10.54 1.76 0.10
N ASN A 457 11.50 2.47 0.72
CA ASN A 457 11.42 3.86 1.18
C ASN A 457 10.13 4.19 1.96
N GLY A 458 9.88 3.50 3.05
CA GLY A 458 8.71 3.74 3.90
C GLY A 458 7.38 3.25 3.32
N GLY A 459 7.39 2.61 2.15
CA GLY A 459 6.19 2.04 1.56
C GLY A 459 5.60 0.92 2.41
N SER A 460 4.29 0.75 2.36
CA SER A 460 3.56 -0.32 3.04
C SER A 460 2.67 -1.08 2.07
N GLY A 461 2.42 -2.36 2.38
CA GLY A 461 1.45 -3.17 1.64
C GLY A 461 0.01 -2.87 2.05
N THR A 462 -0.93 -3.28 1.21
CA THR A 462 -2.36 -3.29 1.53
C THR A 462 -2.76 -4.69 1.96
N VAL A 463 -3.43 -4.81 3.13
CA VAL A 463 -3.87 -6.09 3.69
C VAL A 463 -5.35 -6.31 3.39
N ALA A 464 -5.68 -7.53 2.96
CA ALA A 464 -7.06 -8.00 2.82
C ALA A 464 -7.20 -9.39 3.45
N THR A 465 -8.31 -9.62 4.16
CA THR A 465 -8.59 -10.89 4.84
C THR A 465 -9.89 -11.50 4.36
N THR A 466 -9.93 -12.82 4.28
CA THR A 466 -11.15 -13.59 4.02
C THR A 466 -11.27 -14.70 5.05
N TYR A 467 -12.50 -15.02 5.46
CA TYR A 467 -12.77 -16.01 6.52
C TYR A 467 -13.77 -17.06 6.04
N HIS A 468 -13.50 -18.32 6.38
CA HIS A 468 -14.34 -19.48 6.07
C HIS A 468 -14.24 -20.47 7.23
N LEU A 469 -14.96 -20.20 8.32
CA LEU A 469 -14.90 -21.05 9.51
C LEU A 469 -15.48 -22.46 9.23
N GLY A 470 -16.66 -22.54 8.58
CA GLY A 470 -17.31 -23.82 8.31
C GLY A 470 -17.45 -24.69 9.56
N ASP A 471 -17.08 -25.95 9.42
CA ASP A 471 -17.08 -26.93 10.52
C ASP A 471 -15.72 -27.03 11.25
N SER A 472 -14.75 -26.16 10.92
CA SER A 472 -13.42 -26.14 11.56
C SER A 472 -13.52 -25.78 13.03
N ARG A 473 -12.87 -26.59 13.89
CA ARG A 473 -12.89 -26.40 15.34
C ARG A 473 -11.53 -26.64 15.99
N ASP A 474 -10.65 -27.40 15.35
CA ASP A 474 -9.37 -27.80 15.93
C ASP A 474 -8.33 -26.67 15.84
N ALA A 475 -7.42 -26.64 16.81
CA ALA A 475 -6.28 -25.75 16.75
C ALA A 475 -5.44 -25.99 15.49
N GLY A 476 -5.15 -24.95 14.73
CA GLY A 476 -4.40 -25.03 13.48
C GLY A 476 -5.25 -25.24 12.21
N ASP A 477 -6.56 -25.47 12.35
CA ASP A 477 -7.47 -25.51 11.19
C ASP A 477 -7.39 -24.21 10.39
N VAL A 478 -7.32 -24.34 9.07
CA VAL A 478 -7.33 -23.20 8.16
C VAL A 478 -8.76 -22.69 8.03
N VAL A 479 -8.96 -21.43 8.41
CA VAL A 479 -10.27 -20.79 8.48
C VAL A 479 -10.34 -19.51 7.65
N GLY A 480 -9.38 -19.31 6.75
CA GLY A 480 -9.36 -18.15 5.88
C GLY A 480 -8.00 -17.92 5.24
N SER A 481 -7.84 -16.74 4.64
CA SER A 481 -6.56 -16.29 4.11
C SER A 481 -6.36 -14.79 4.33
N LEU A 482 -5.10 -14.39 4.44
CA LEU A 482 -4.64 -13.02 4.46
C LEU A 482 -3.77 -12.76 3.26
N SER A 483 -4.13 -11.76 2.45
CA SER A 483 -3.34 -11.30 1.30
C SER A 483 -2.71 -9.96 1.63
N VAL A 484 -1.42 -9.83 1.34
CA VAL A 484 -0.70 -8.56 1.35
C VAL A 484 -0.34 -8.22 -0.09
N THR A 485 -0.74 -7.04 -0.56
CA THR A 485 -0.42 -6.53 -1.89
C THR A 485 0.55 -5.36 -1.75
N GLY A 486 1.77 -5.54 -2.26
CA GLY A 486 2.78 -4.49 -2.43
C GLY A 486 2.69 -3.83 -3.81
N PRO A 487 3.54 -2.84 -4.10
CA PRO A 487 3.58 -2.18 -5.40
C PRO A 487 4.10 -3.07 -6.52
N LEU A 488 4.92 -4.08 -6.23
CA LEU A 488 5.58 -4.94 -7.21
C LEU A 488 5.07 -6.38 -7.19
N ASP A 489 4.57 -6.85 -6.05
CA ASP A 489 4.17 -8.24 -5.83
C ASP A 489 3.01 -8.35 -4.84
N ALA A 490 2.53 -9.58 -4.64
CA ALA A 490 1.53 -9.88 -3.62
C ALA A 490 1.80 -11.27 -3.04
N THR A 491 1.55 -11.44 -1.76
CA THR A 491 1.69 -12.71 -1.04
C THR A 491 0.39 -13.02 -0.30
N THR A 492 0.00 -14.29 -0.31
CA THR A 492 -1.17 -14.78 0.44
C THR A 492 -0.71 -15.87 1.39
N VAL A 493 -1.16 -15.80 2.63
CA VAL A 493 -0.91 -16.80 3.68
C VAL A 493 -2.23 -17.26 4.29
N ASP A 494 -2.26 -18.49 4.79
CA ASP A 494 -3.44 -19.03 5.43
C ASP A 494 -3.66 -18.37 6.80
N LEU A 495 -4.94 -18.23 7.16
CA LEU A 495 -5.40 -17.89 8.50
C LEU A 495 -5.86 -19.16 9.21
N LYS A 496 -5.43 -19.37 10.44
CA LYS A 496 -5.70 -20.56 11.22
C LYS A 496 -6.20 -20.24 12.61
N LEU A 497 -6.96 -21.18 13.20
CA LEU A 497 -7.33 -21.09 14.59
C LEU A 497 -6.09 -21.22 15.50
N ALA A 498 -5.92 -20.28 16.43
CA ALA A 498 -4.83 -20.31 17.40
C ALA A 498 -5.01 -21.38 18.49
N ALA A 499 -6.25 -21.76 18.75
CA ALA A 499 -6.63 -22.80 19.71
C ALA A 499 -7.89 -23.53 19.22
N GLU A 500 -8.23 -24.64 19.88
CA GLU A 500 -9.47 -25.39 19.65
C GLU A 500 -10.68 -24.54 20.12
N ILE A 501 -11.77 -24.56 19.36
CA ILE A 501 -13.08 -24.02 19.76
C ILE A 501 -13.78 -25.10 20.56
N THR A 502 -13.86 -24.92 21.87
CA THR A 502 -14.43 -25.91 22.77
C THR A 502 -15.96 -25.97 22.62
N ASP A 503 -16.52 -27.19 22.78
CA ASP A 503 -17.98 -27.39 22.82
C ASP A 503 -18.62 -26.72 24.04
N PRO A 504 -19.90 -26.29 23.93
CA PRO A 504 -20.62 -25.74 25.09
C PRO A 504 -20.74 -26.76 26.18
N SER A 505 -20.59 -26.30 27.44
CA SER A 505 -20.72 -27.17 28.61
C SER A 505 -22.09 -27.84 28.69
N PRO A 506 -22.22 -29.05 29.31
CA PRO A 506 -23.52 -29.69 29.56
C PRO A 506 -24.52 -28.78 30.26
N TRP A 507 -24.02 -27.92 31.16
CA TRP A 507 -24.87 -26.96 31.85
C TRP A 507 -25.42 -25.90 30.92
N TRP A 508 -24.61 -25.36 30.03
CA TRP A 508 -25.04 -24.37 29.03
C TRP A 508 -26.13 -24.97 28.12
N ARG A 509 -25.93 -26.20 27.62
CA ARG A 509 -26.90 -26.90 26.77
C ARG A 509 -28.25 -27.07 27.46
N LEU A 510 -28.26 -27.35 28.80
CA LEU A 510 -29.48 -27.51 29.58
C LEU A 510 -30.19 -26.19 29.88
N THR A 511 -29.44 -25.09 29.98
CA THR A 511 -30.01 -23.79 30.41
C THR A 511 -30.31 -22.84 29.25
N HIS A 512 -29.84 -23.13 28.04
CA HIS A 512 -30.04 -22.31 26.83
C HIS A 512 -30.71 -23.08 25.67
N PRO A 513 -31.86 -23.74 25.91
CA PRO A 513 -32.52 -24.54 24.89
C PRO A 513 -33.03 -23.69 23.71
N LEU A 514 -33.43 -22.45 23.95
CA LEU A 514 -33.94 -21.57 22.90
C LEU A 514 -32.82 -21.17 21.91
N ASP A 515 -31.64 -20.87 22.43
CA ASP A 515 -30.45 -20.62 21.60
C ASP A 515 -30.05 -21.87 20.82
N LEU A 516 -29.97 -23.01 21.54
CA LEU A 516 -29.57 -24.29 20.97
C LEU A 516 -30.49 -24.75 19.82
N PHE A 517 -31.79 -24.46 19.90
CA PHE A 517 -32.78 -24.80 18.88
C PHE A 517 -32.95 -23.69 17.82
N GLY A 518 -32.24 -22.57 17.92
CA GLY A 518 -32.37 -21.46 17.00
C GLY A 518 -33.68 -20.69 17.10
N LEU A 519 -34.26 -20.64 18.29
CA LEU A 519 -35.55 -19.97 18.54
C LEU A 519 -35.42 -18.56 19.11
N ASN A 520 -34.19 -18.10 19.39
CA ASN A 520 -33.84 -16.75 19.86
C ASN A 520 -33.30 -15.85 18.71
N GLY A 521 -33.60 -16.15 17.43
CA GLY A 521 -33.18 -15.36 16.26
C GLY A 521 -34.11 -14.19 15.97
#